data_16d4e1d0af3a9fe21fbf6b7f86d68e13
#
_entry.id   16d4e1d0af3a9fe21fbf6b7f86d68e13
#
_cell.length_a   1.000
_cell.length_b   1.000
_cell.length_c   1.000
_cell.angle_alpha   90.00
_cell.angle_beta   90.00
_cell.angle_gamma   90.00
#
_symmetry.space_group_name_H-M   'P 1'
#
loop_
_entity.id
_entity.type
_entity.pdbx_description
1 polymer ?
#
loop_
_entity_poly.entity_id
_entity_poly.type
_entity_poly.pdbx_seq_one_letter_code
_entity_poly.pdbx_strand_id
1 'polypeptide(L)'
;MTEHAEGTFEVASFTPVEVTPAVSIETALPAGVATMEKRYAGEVEGRSATLFTGAQGASGVGTYVALESFAGALGGTSGGFTFVHAASTSGSDRSGEFFAVVPGSGSGGLAGIRGSGGMAVDADGTHRIWFDYDLPG
;
A
#
# COMPACT_ATOMS: atom_id res chain seq x y z
N MET A 1 -22.48 4.38 -6.96
CA MET A 1 -22.53 4.57 -5.51
C MET A 1 -21.20 4.15 -4.90
N THR A 2 -20.64 4.98 -4.05
CA THR A 2 -19.35 4.70 -3.42
C THR A 2 -19.51 3.78 -2.24
N GLU A 3 -18.74 2.71 -2.22
CA GLU A 3 -18.64 1.79 -1.11
C GLU A 3 -17.45 2.15 -0.22
N HIS A 4 -17.52 1.75 1.03
CA HIS A 4 -16.43 1.95 1.99
C HIS A 4 -16.11 0.64 2.69
N ALA A 5 -14.83 0.30 2.76
CA ALA A 5 -14.36 -0.89 3.49
C ALA A 5 -13.17 -0.51 4.35
N GLU A 6 -13.17 -0.94 5.59
CA GLU A 6 -12.07 -0.72 6.52
C GLU A 6 -11.53 -2.04 7.06
N GLY A 7 -10.25 -2.04 7.36
CA GLY A 7 -9.62 -3.18 7.99
C GLY A 7 -8.33 -2.83 8.68
N THR A 8 -7.67 -3.86 9.17
CA THR A 8 -6.35 -3.77 9.77
C THR A 8 -5.39 -4.65 8.98
N PHE A 9 -4.10 -4.39 9.12
CA PHE A 9 -3.13 -5.27 8.48
C PHE A 9 -1.88 -5.44 9.32
N GLU A 10 -1.18 -6.53 9.02
CA GLU A 10 0.12 -6.85 9.57
C GLU A 10 1.10 -7.03 8.42
N VAL A 11 2.32 -6.55 8.59
CA VAL A 11 3.41 -6.82 7.67
C VAL A 11 3.97 -8.20 8.01
N ALA A 12 3.73 -9.18 7.13
CA ALA A 12 4.19 -10.54 7.33
C ALA A 12 5.67 -10.70 6.96
N SER A 13 6.14 -9.94 5.97
CA SER A 13 7.54 -9.95 5.57
C SER A 13 7.93 -8.63 4.92
N PHE A 14 9.20 -8.27 5.08
CA PHE A 14 9.82 -7.14 4.39
C PHE A 14 11.22 -7.59 4.00
N THR A 15 11.44 -7.73 2.70
CA THR A 15 12.65 -8.31 2.16
C THR A 15 13.35 -7.31 1.23
N PRO A 16 14.46 -6.71 1.64
CA PRO A 16 15.24 -5.86 0.75
C PRO A 16 15.71 -6.61 -0.49
N VAL A 17 15.67 -5.93 -1.63
CA VAL A 17 16.11 -6.47 -2.91
C VAL A 17 17.21 -5.57 -3.44
N GLU A 18 18.34 -6.16 -3.82
CA GLU A 18 19.42 -5.40 -4.38
C GLU A 18 19.15 -5.06 -5.85
N VAL A 19 19.00 -3.77 -6.11
CA VAL A 19 18.83 -3.24 -7.46
C VAL A 19 19.84 -2.11 -7.63
N THR A 20 20.74 -2.26 -8.61
CA THR A 20 21.81 -1.29 -8.83
C THR A 20 21.61 -0.61 -10.20
N PRO A 21 21.29 0.68 -10.23
CA PRO A 21 21.23 1.42 -11.48
C PRO A 21 22.60 1.44 -12.18
N ALA A 22 22.58 1.56 -13.51
CA ALA A 22 23.81 1.61 -14.30
C ALA A 22 24.65 2.84 -13.98
N VAL A 23 24.02 3.92 -13.58
CA VAL A 23 24.68 5.15 -13.13
C VAL A 23 24.46 5.29 -11.63
N SER A 24 25.54 5.46 -10.90
CA SER A 24 25.50 5.66 -9.46
C SER A 24 25.51 7.15 -9.14
N ILE A 25 24.46 7.60 -8.47
CA ILE A 25 24.36 8.99 -8.03
C ILE A 25 24.09 8.97 -6.53
N GLU A 26 24.94 9.69 -5.81
CA GLU A 26 24.84 9.76 -4.36
C GLU A 26 23.99 10.94 -3.93
N THR A 27 23.02 10.68 -3.05
CA THR A 27 22.23 11.72 -2.42
C THR A 27 22.28 11.52 -0.89
N ALA A 28 21.72 12.45 -0.14
CA ALA A 28 21.70 12.34 1.32
C ALA A 28 20.82 11.17 1.81
N LEU A 29 19.83 10.76 1.01
CA LEU A 29 18.97 9.62 1.33
C LEU A 29 19.11 8.58 0.23
N PRO A 30 19.80 7.46 0.49
CA PRO A 30 19.93 6.42 -0.53
C PRO A 30 18.59 5.77 -0.83
N ALA A 31 18.33 5.48 -2.10
CA ALA A 31 17.14 4.80 -2.55
C ALA A 31 17.34 3.28 -2.52
N GLY A 32 16.28 2.58 -2.24
CA GLY A 32 16.29 1.13 -2.19
C GLY A 32 14.95 0.53 -2.61
N VAL A 33 14.98 -0.78 -2.80
CA VAL A 33 13.83 -1.57 -3.23
C VAL A 33 13.63 -2.71 -2.24
N ALA A 34 12.38 -3.05 -1.98
CA ALA A 34 12.03 -4.19 -1.16
C ALA A 34 10.74 -4.82 -1.65
N THR A 35 10.53 -6.08 -1.29
CA THR A 35 9.23 -6.73 -1.44
C THR A 35 8.62 -6.93 -0.07
N MET A 36 7.30 -6.85 0.00
CA MET A 36 6.57 -6.99 1.25
C MET A 36 5.38 -7.91 1.06
N GLU A 37 5.04 -8.62 2.11
CA GLU A 37 3.78 -9.34 2.21
C GLU A 37 2.99 -8.78 3.38
N LYS A 38 1.69 -8.62 3.18
CA LYS A 38 0.79 -8.17 4.24
C LYS A 38 -0.41 -9.08 4.34
N ARG A 39 -0.94 -9.18 5.54
CA ARG A 39 -2.21 -9.86 5.82
C ARG A 39 -3.21 -8.86 6.33
N TYR A 40 -4.42 -8.95 5.79
CA TYR A 40 -5.52 -8.02 6.06
C TYR A 40 -6.66 -8.73 6.77
N ALA A 41 -7.29 -8.04 7.71
CA ALA A 41 -8.46 -8.52 8.44
C ALA A 41 -9.51 -7.42 8.56
N GLY A 42 -10.76 -7.80 8.67
CA GLY A 42 -11.90 -6.90 8.74
C GLY A 42 -12.67 -6.90 7.42
N GLU A 43 -13.23 -5.77 7.05
CA GLU A 43 -13.91 -5.63 5.75
C GLU A 43 -12.93 -5.65 4.58
N VAL A 44 -11.65 -5.42 4.85
CA VAL A 44 -10.56 -5.67 3.94
C VAL A 44 -9.91 -6.96 4.43
N GLU A 45 -10.14 -8.05 3.74
CA GLU A 45 -9.67 -9.37 4.18
C GLU A 45 -8.90 -10.03 3.06
N GLY A 46 -7.71 -10.54 3.38
CA GLY A 46 -6.88 -11.23 2.42
C GLY A 46 -5.41 -10.96 2.62
N ARG A 47 -4.70 -10.97 1.52
CA ARG A 47 -3.24 -10.79 1.52
C ARG A 47 -2.80 -9.92 0.36
N SER A 48 -1.60 -9.38 0.48
CA SER A 48 -1.01 -8.62 -0.60
C SER A 48 0.47 -8.93 -0.79
N ALA A 49 0.93 -8.64 -2.00
CA ALA A 49 2.34 -8.62 -2.34
C ALA A 49 2.68 -7.22 -2.82
N THR A 50 3.71 -6.63 -2.27
CA THR A 50 4.04 -5.23 -2.50
C THR A 50 5.44 -5.08 -3.11
N LEU A 51 5.53 -4.26 -4.13
CA LEU A 51 6.80 -3.74 -4.64
C LEU A 51 6.98 -2.36 -4.01
N PHE A 52 8.01 -2.24 -3.19
CA PHE A 52 8.27 -1.05 -2.38
C PHE A 52 9.55 -0.39 -2.87
N THR A 53 9.50 0.92 -3.10
CA THR A 53 10.69 1.72 -3.36
C THR A 53 10.73 2.86 -2.35
N GLY A 54 11.90 3.18 -1.85
CA GLY A 54 12.00 4.23 -0.85
C GLY A 54 13.36 4.86 -0.78
N ALA A 55 13.37 6.08 -0.31
CA ALA A 55 14.58 6.79 0.09
C ALA A 55 14.45 7.04 1.58
N GLN A 56 15.26 6.36 2.37
CA GLN A 56 15.13 6.37 3.82
C GLN A 56 16.45 6.67 4.49
N GLY A 57 16.38 7.48 5.53
CA GLY A 57 17.52 7.80 6.38
C GLY A 57 17.31 7.35 7.81
N ALA A 58 18.20 7.77 8.68
CA ALA A 58 18.08 7.55 10.10
C ALA A 58 16.89 8.33 10.69
N SER A 59 16.42 7.94 11.86
CA SER A 59 15.39 8.65 12.62
C SER A 59 14.00 8.67 11.98
N GLY A 60 13.68 7.66 11.15
CA GLY A 60 12.35 7.55 10.56
C GLY A 60 12.01 8.57 9.50
N VAL A 61 13.03 9.26 8.96
CA VAL A 61 12.84 10.20 7.85
C VAL A 61 12.95 9.44 6.54
N GLY A 62 11.98 9.62 5.66
CA GLY A 62 12.03 8.99 4.36
C GLY A 62 10.78 9.23 3.53
N THR A 63 10.88 8.82 2.28
CA THR A 63 9.75 8.84 1.33
C THR A 63 9.70 7.51 0.63
N TYR A 64 8.50 6.97 0.45
CA TYR A 64 8.33 5.71 -0.26
C TYR A 64 7.22 5.80 -1.30
N VAL A 65 7.31 4.92 -2.29
CA VAL A 65 6.25 4.65 -3.26
C VAL A 65 6.09 3.14 -3.33
N ALA A 66 4.87 2.66 -3.21
CA ALA A 66 4.59 1.24 -3.24
C ALA A 66 3.48 0.91 -4.25
N LEU A 67 3.65 -0.21 -4.93
CA LEU A 67 2.64 -0.79 -5.79
C LEU A 67 2.26 -2.12 -5.16
N GLU A 68 1.02 -2.23 -4.70
CA GLU A 68 0.57 -3.34 -3.89
C GLU A 68 -0.53 -4.12 -4.59
N SER A 69 -0.29 -5.41 -4.80
CA SER A 69 -1.27 -6.32 -5.42
C SER A 69 -2.00 -7.07 -4.32
N PHE A 70 -3.30 -6.90 -4.27
CA PHE A 70 -4.18 -7.45 -3.23
C PHE A 70 -5.04 -8.56 -3.81
N ALA A 71 -5.22 -9.62 -3.04
CA ALA A 71 -6.14 -10.69 -3.33
C ALA A 71 -6.93 -11.04 -2.06
N GLY A 72 -8.25 -10.99 -2.15
CA GLY A 72 -9.11 -11.25 -1.02
C GLY A 72 -10.52 -10.72 -1.24
N ALA A 73 -11.06 -10.06 -0.23
CA ALA A 73 -12.41 -9.51 -0.29
C ALA A 73 -12.47 -8.09 0.26
N LEU A 74 -13.28 -7.26 -0.37
CA LEU A 74 -13.70 -5.95 0.15
C LEU A 74 -15.19 -6.01 0.42
N GLY A 75 -15.58 -5.81 1.68
CA GLY A 75 -16.98 -5.82 2.05
C GLY A 75 -17.72 -7.09 1.64
N GLY A 76 -17.03 -8.23 1.64
CA GLY A 76 -17.59 -9.52 1.25
C GLY A 76 -17.52 -9.84 -0.24
N THR A 77 -17.03 -8.92 -1.09
CA THR A 77 -16.89 -9.15 -2.53
C THR A 77 -15.47 -9.57 -2.84
N SER A 78 -15.29 -10.78 -3.37
CA SER A 78 -13.98 -11.39 -3.61
C SER A 78 -13.41 -11.03 -4.95
N GLY A 79 -12.08 -10.86 -4.99
CA GLY A 79 -11.34 -10.60 -6.21
C GLY A 79 -9.94 -10.09 -5.89
N GLY A 80 -9.31 -9.51 -6.90
CA GLY A 80 -7.99 -8.90 -6.76
C GLY A 80 -7.93 -7.55 -7.42
N PHE A 81 -7.00 -6.74 -7.00
CA PHE A 81 -6.68 -5.47 -7.64
C PHE A 81 -5.34 -4.96 -7.14
N THR A 82 -4.84 -3.96 -7.83
CA THR A 82 -3.58 -3.31 -7.45
C THR A 82 -3.89 -1.89 -7.00
N PHE A 83 -3.22 -1.42 -5.97
CA PHE A 83 -3.29 -0.03 -5.55
C PHE A 83 -1.88 0.52 -5.34
N VAL A 84 -1.77 1.82 -5.52
CA VAL A 84 -0.50 2.53 -5.34
C VAL A 84 -0.64 3.47 -4.15
N HIS A 85 0.40 3.52 -3.32
CA HIS A 85 0.44 4.47 -2.23
C HIS A 85 1.85 5.01 -2.02
N ALA A 86 1.90 6.21 -1.49
CA ALA A 86 3.15 6.92 -1.27
C ALA A 86 2.97 7.87 -0.09
N ALA A 87 4.05 8.13 0.61
CA ALA A 87 4.06 9.12 1.68
C ALA A 87 5.50 9.48 2.04
N SER A 88 5.65 10.65 2.62
CA SER A 88 6.87 11.05 3.32
C SER A 88 6.62 10.93 4.82
N THR A 89 7.61 10.44 5.54
CA THR A 89 7.55 10.30 6.99
C THR A 89 8.67 11.11 7.65
N SER A 90 8.37 11.65 8.82
CA SER A 90 9.34 12.32 9.68
C SER A 90 8.97 11.96 11.11
N GLY A 91 9.65 10.94 11.66
CA GLY A 91 9.23 10.35 12.93
C GLY A 91 7.88 9.66 12.79
N SER A 92 6.88 10.14 13.51
CA SER A 92 5.51 9.61 13.47
C SER A 92 4.61 10.34 12.47
N ASP A 93 5.08 11.44 11.88
CA ASP A 93 4.27 12.25 10.97
C ASP A 93 4.31 11.69 9.55
N ARG A 94 3.17 11.74 8.87
CA ARG A 94 3.05 11.40 7.46
C ARG A 94 2.56 12.63 6.69
N SER A 95 3.14 12.86 5.52
CA SER A 95 2.77 13.96 4.64
C SER A 95 2.91 13.56 3.18
N GLY A 96 2.34 14.38 2.28
CA GLY A 96 2.41 14.10 0.86
C GLY A 96 1.79 12.76 0.48
N GLU A 97 0.77 12.33 1.20
CA GLU A 97 0.16 11.03 0.99
C GLU A 97 -0.57 10.95 -0.34
N PHE A 98 -0.36 9.84 -1.03
CA PHE A 98 -1.07 9.47 -2.24
C PHE A 98 -1.59 8.05 -2.08
N PHE A 99 -2.84 7.80 -2.47
CA PHE A 99 -3.44 6.49 -2.39
C PHE A 99 -4.50 6.36 -3.49
N ALA A 100 -4.31 5.40 -4.39
CA ALA A 100 -5.26 5.19 -5.49
C ALA A 100 -5.30 3.73 -5.91
N VAL A 101 -6.50 3.26 -6.25
CA VAL A 101 -6.66 1.99 -6.95
C VAL A 101 -6.19 2.16 -8.39
N VAL A 102 -5.38 1.24 -8.88
CA VAL A 102 -4.87 1.28 -10.25
C VAL A 102 -6.00 0.91 -11.22
N PRO A 103 -6.40 1.82 -12.13
CA PRO A 103 -7.46 1.52 -13.09
C PRO A 103 -7.10 0.32 -13.96
N GLY A 104 -8.07 -0.55 -14.17
CA GLY A 104 -7.87 -1.75 -14.99
C GLY A 104 -7.26 -2.93 -14.28
N SER A 105 -6.94 -2.82 -12.99
CA SER A 105 -6.29 -3.89 -12.24
C SER A 105 -7.26 -4.86 -11.58
N GLY A 106 -8.53 -4.53 -11.51
CA GLY A 106 -9.51 -5.36 -10.81
C GLY A 106 -9.81 -6.68 -11.52
N SER A 107 -10.03 -7.71 -10.73
CA SER A 107 -10.35 -9.06 -11.23
C SER A 107 -11.41 -9.70 -10.35
N GLY A 108 -12.03 -10.77 -10.86
CA GLY A 108 -13.09 -11.45 -10.13
C GLY A 108 -14.27 -10.54 -9.85
N GLY A 109 -14.81 -10.60 -8.64
CA GLY A 109 -15.90 -9.71 -8.23
C GLY A 109 -15.50 -8.24 -8.11
N LEU A 110 -14.20 -7.93 -8.16
CA LEU A 110 -13.68 -6.57 -8.08
C LEU A 110 -13.25 -6.03 -9.47
N ALA A 111 -13.64 -6.71 -10.54
CA ALA A 111 -13.39 -6.23 -11.89
C ALA A 111 -13.99 -4.82 -12.09
N GLY A 112 -13.20 -3.92 -12.66
CA GLY A 112 -13.63 -2.54 -12.89
C GLY A 112 -13.58 -1.63 -11.68
N ILE A 113 -13.03 -2.10 -10.55
CA ILE A 113 -12.92 -1.29 -9.34
C ILE A 113 -12.17 0.02 -9.59
N ARG A 114 -12.69 1.09 -9.02
CA ARG A 114 -12.07 2.42 -9.01
C ARG A 114 -12.18 3.00 -7.63
N GLY A 115 -11.20 3.77 -7.23
CA GLY A 115 -11.29 4.45 -5.95
C GLY A 115 -9.97 4.90 -5.38
N SER A 116 -10.06 5.26 -4.14
CA SER A 116 -8.95 5.72 -3.34
C SER A 116 -9.07 5.12 -1.94
N GLY A 117 -8.28 5.61 -1.02
CA GLY A 117 -8.34 5.19 0.36
C GLY A 117 -7.24 5.85 1.17
N GLY A 118 -6.86 5.19 2.21
CA GLY A 118 -5.80 5.69 3.07
C GLY A 118 -5.33 4.65 4.06
N MET A 119 -4.28 5.02 4.77
CA MET A 119 -3.65 4.20 5.79
C MET A 119 -3.35 5.06 7.00
N ALA A 120 -3.41 4.46 8.18
CA ALA A 120 -3.07 5.14 9.42
C ALA A 120 -2.49 4.14 10.41
N VAL A 121 -1.75 4.64 11.38
CA VAL A 121 -1.24 3.85 12.51
C VAL A 121 -1.85 4.43 13.77
N ASP A 122 -2.56 3.61 14.53
CA ASP A 122 -3.17 4.01 15.79
C ASP A 122 -2.09 4.16 16.88
N ALA A 123 -2.48 4.78 17.98
CA ALA A 123 -1.58 4.99 19.11
C ALA A 123 -1.02 3.69 19.69
N ASP A 124 -1.77 2.58 19.58
CA ASP A 124 -1.34 1.25 20.02
C ASP A 124 -0.50 0.49 19.00
N GLY A 125 -0.20 1.10 17.85
CA GLY A 125 0.58 0.49 16.79
C GLY A 125 -0.23 -0.28 15.76
N THR A 126 -1.54 -0.32 15.87
CA THR A 126 -2.40 -1.01 14.91
C THR A 126 -2.38 -0.28 13.57
N HIS A 127 -2.06 -1.02 12.50
CA HIS A 127 -2.10 -0.49 11.15
C HIS A 127 -3.51 -0.60 10.60
N ARG A 128 -4.05 0.52 10.15
CA ARG A 128 -5.39 0.58 9.54
C ARG A 128 -5.29 0.91 8.07
N ILE A 129 -6.26 0.39 7.32
CA ILE A 129 -6.43 0.68 5.90
C ILE A 129 -7.91 0.86 5.62
N TRP A 130 -8.24 1.72 4.67
CA TRP A 130 -9.60 1.84 4.18
C TRP A 130 -9.59 2.12 2.69
N PHE A 131 -10.68 1.73 2.04
CA PHE A 131 -10.92 1.99 0.63
C PHE A 131 -12.29 2.65 0.48
N ASP A 132 -12.33 3.69 -0.33
CA ASP A 132 -13.55 4.30 -0.83
C ASP A 132 -13.58 4.03 -2.32
N TYR A 133 -14.51 3.18 -2.76
CA TYR A 133 -14.42 2.61 -4.10
C TYR A 133 -15.79 2.46 -4.75
N ASP A 134 -15.77 2.37 -6.07
CA ASP A 134 -16.94 2.10 -6.89
C ASP A 134 -16.69 0.83 -7.69
N LEU A 135 -17.74 0.05 -7.86
CA LEU A 135 -17.77 -1.10 -8.74
C LEU A 135 -18.77 -0.84 -9.86
N PRO A 136 -18.53 -1.39 -11.07
CA PRO A 136 -19.51 -1.29 -12.15
C PRO A 136 -20.84 -1.90 -11.71
N GLY A 137 -21.91 -1.16 -11.94
CA GLY A 137 -23.23 -1.57 -11.48
C GLY A 137 -24.06 -2.26 -12.50
#